data_b4eeafb4186f0af8a66299d80acdec64
#
_entry.id   b4eeafb4186f0af8a66299d80acdec64
#
_cell.length_a   1.000
_cell.length_b   1.000
_cell.length_c   1.000
_cell.angle_alpha   90.00
_cell.angle_beta   90.00
_cell.angle_gamma   90.00
#
_symmetry.space_group_name_H-M   'P 1'
#
loop_
_entity.id
_entity.type
_entity.pdbx_description
1 polymer ?
#
loop_
_entity_poly.entity_id
_entity_poly.type
_entity_poly.pdbx_seq_one_letter_code
_entity_poly.pdbx_strand_id
1 'polypeptide(L)'
;MDSNTVKASTITGTIAKTDLFGFIEKAKTDSDVAFELGMMFLQGKEVPQNTNKAISYLEQAGKLGHPIAYSTLGFLYMYGNSNLEQDPWKATGFFIDDWQFFDNEDSLWEAYNLFRYGGKSNEPLCIYSALSLLYELSKRKSPDALYLTGEIYHKGLYGEDIDLEVAYSFYQEAADLGCEEAEEVLNLNPSDSIRHCK
;
A
#
# COMPACT_ATOMS: atom_id res chain seq x y z
N MET A 1 -35.96 19.86 -2.66
CA MET A 1 -35.21 20.85 -1.88
C MET A 1 -34.88 20.16 -0.57
N ASP A 2 -33.78 19.48 -0.47
CA ASP A 2 -33.22 19.07 0.83
C ASP A 2 -31.72 18.89 0.70
N SER A 3 -31.07 19.83 1.27
CA SER A 3 -29.65 19.98 1.36
C SER A 3 -29.08 19.09 2.48
N ASN A 4 -28.58 17.91 2.14
CA ASN A 4 -27.73 17.16 3.04
C ASN A 4 -26.25 17.59 2.83
N THR A 5 -25.95 18.78 3.30
CA THR A 5 -24.58 19.23 3.51
C THR A 5 -24.07 18.55 4.79
N VAL A 6 -23.35 17.44 4.65
CA VAL A 6 -22.56 16.90 5.75
C VAL A 6 -21.48 17.92 6.07
N LYS A 7 -21.69 18.67 7.14
CA LYS A 7 -20.67 19.54 7.73
C LYS A 7 -19.55 18.66 8.28
N ALA A 8 -18.41 18.64 7.61
CA ALA A 8 -17.15 18.32 8.24
C ALA A 8 -16.91 19.38 9.35
N SER A 9 -17.35 19.09 10.56
CA SER A 9 -17.02 19.91 11.72
C SER A 9 -15.56 19.63 12.08
N THR A 10 -14.68 20.51 11.64
CA THR A 10 -13.33 20.64 12.17
C THR A 10 -13.45 20.89 13.68
N ILE A 11 -13.19 19.84 14.49
CA ILE A 11 -13.10 19.98 15.95
C ILE A 11 -11.71 20.54 16.24
N THR A 12 -11.54 21.86 16.11
CA THR A 12 -10.39 22.61 16.60
C THR A 12 -10.75 23.17 17.97
N GLY A 13 -10.58 22.39 19.01
CA GLY A 13 -10.75 22.83 20.39
C GLY A 13 -9.98 21.88 21.31
N THR A 14 -9.19 22.44 22.22
CA THR A 14 -8.47 21.69 23.27
C THR A 14 -9.47 20.80 24.02
N ILE A 15 -9.32 19.47 23.89
CA ILE A 15 -10.18 18.53 24.59
C ILE A 15 -9.91 18.70 26.09
N ALA A 16 -10.92 19.13 26.85
CA ALA A 16 -10.84 19.16 28.30
C ALA A 16 -10.62 17.72 28.82
N LYS A 17 -9.90 17.56 29.93
CA LYS A 17 -9.61 16.21 30.52
C LYS A 17 -10.88 15.36 30.75
N THR A 18 -12.02 15.98 30.92
CA THR A 18 -13.34 15.35 31.07
C THR A 18 -13.86 14.78 29.75
N ASP A 19 -13.47 15.35 28.60
CA ASP A 19 -13.92 14.87 27.29
C ASP A 19 -13.07 13.70 26.78
N LEU A 20 -11.80 13.62 27.18
CA LEU A 20 -10.91 12.53 26.74
C LEU A 20 -11.44 11.14 27.15
N PHE A 21 -12.04 11.01 28.34
CA PHE A 21 -12.63 9.74 28.76
C PHE A 21 -13.81 9.34 27.88
N GLY A 22 -14.71 10.26 27.57
CA GLY A 22 -15.83 10.03 26.67
C GLY A 22 -15.36 9.68 25.25
N PHE A 23 -14.27 10.31 24.80
CA PHE A 23 -13.65 10.07 23.51
C PHE A 23 -13.06 8.63 23.44
N ILE A 24 -12.36 8.20 24.50
CA ILE A 24 -11.83 6.84 24.64
C ILE A 24 -12.95 5.79 24.63
N GLU A 25 -14.05 6.02 25.35
CA GLU A 25 -15.18 5.08 25.34
C GLU A 25 -15.83 4.98 23.95
N LYS A 26 -15.99 6.12 23.26
CA LYS A 26 -16.55 6.14 21.90
C LYS A 26 -15.64 5.45 20.88
N ALA A 27 -14.33 5.57 21.02
CA ALA A 27 -13.37 4.90 20.14
C ALA A 27 -13.50 3.38 20.12
N LYS A 28 -14.13 2.77 21.14
CA LYS A 28 -14.33 1.32 21.17
C LYS A 28 -15.25 0.79 20.09
N THR A 29 -16.12 1.65 19.53
CA THR A 29 -17.15 1.25 18.56
C THR A 29 -17.19 2.15 17.32
N ASP A 30 -16.45 3.25 17.32
CA ASP A 30 -16.44 4.25 16.25
C ASP A 30 -15.02 4.30 15.64
N SER A 31 -14.90 3.89 14.37
CA SER A 31 -13.63 3.78 13.66
C SER A 31 -12.93 5.12 13.49
N ASP A 32 -13.70 6.18 13.22
CA ASP A 32 -13.16 7.53 12.98
C ASP A 32 -12.60 8.10 14.28
N VAL A 33 -13.31 7.91 15.40
CA VAL A 33 -12.85 8.35 16.73
C VAL A 33 -11.62 7.56 17.17
N ALA A 34 -11.56 6.26 16.88
CA ALA A 34 -10.37 5.46 17.16
C ALA A 34 -9.17 5.94 16.36
N PHE A 35 -9.36 6.25 15.07
CA PHE A 35 -8.31 6.79 14.21
C PHE A 35 -7.83 8.15 14.70
N GLU A 36 -8.76 9.05 15.03
CA GLU A 36 -8.43 10.39 15.54
C GLU A 36 -7.62 10.31 16.84
N LEU A 37 -8.01 9.45 17.80
CA LEU A 37 -7.21 9.19 19.00
C LEU A 37 -5.81 8.65 18.68
N GLY A 38 -5.70 7.74 17.74
CA GLY A 38 -4.42 7.24 17.26
C GLY A 38 -3.52 8.37 16.78
N MET A 39 -4.06 9.26 15.93
CA MET A 39 -3.34 10.42 15.40
C MET A 39 -3.00 11.46 16.48
N MET A 40 -3.88 11.69 17.46
CA MET A 40 -3.60 12.58 18.59
C MET A 40 -2.41 12.09 19.41
N PHE A 41 -2.37 10.80 19.76
CA PHE A 41 -1.24 10.21 20.47
C PHE A 41 0.03 10.17 19.62
N LEU A 42 -0.07 10.00 18.31
CA LEU A 42 1.07 9.99 17.39
C LEU A 42 1.72 11.38 17.29
N GLN A 43 0.92 12.43 17.20
CA GLN A 43 1.36 13.82 17.02
C GLN A 43 1.66 14.52 18.35
N GLY A 44 1.17 14.00 19.48
CA GLY A 44 1.25 14.70 20.77
C GLY A 44 0.35 15.94 20.85
N LYS A 45 -0.72 15.98 20.06
CA LYS A 45 -1.71 17.07 20.11
C LYS A 45 -2.76 16.79 21.17
N GLU A 46 -2.95 17.75 22.07
CA GLU A 46 -3.93 17.71 23.18
C GLU A 46 -3.67 16.63 24.22
N VAL A 47 -2.87 15.61 23.89
CA VAL A 47 -2.39 14.55 24.77
C VAL A 47 -0.87 14.42 24.63
N PRO A 48 -0.15 13.95 25.68
CA PRO A 48 1.26 13.66 25.54
C PRO A 48 1.49 12.59 24.46
N GLN A 49 2.49 12.82 23.60
CA GLN A 49 2.87 11.89 22.56
C GLN A 49 3.11 10.49 23.13
N ASN A 50 2.51 9.46 22.51
CA ASN A 50 2.69 8.08 22.90
C ASN A 50 2.47 7.16 21.70
N THR A 51 3.57 6.76 21.05
CA THR A 51 3.54 5.94 19.84
C THR A 51 2.87 4.58 20.07
N ASN A 52 3.06 3.95 21.23
CA ASN A 52 2.42 2.66 21.51
C ASN A 52 0.90 2.77 21.62
N LYS A 53 0.40 3.84 22.26
CA LYS A 53 -1.05 4.10 22.29
C LYS A 53 -1.58 4.45 20.91
N ALA A 54 -0.82 5.23 20.13
CA ALA A 54 -1.19 5.57 18.77
C ALA A 54 -1.38 4.29 17.93
N ILE A 55 -0.41 3.38 17.94
CA ILE A 55 -0.49 2.09 17.25
C ILE A 55 -1.74 1.31 17.68
N SER A 56 -1.97 1.19 18.99
CA SER A 56 -3.15 0.44 19.52
C SER A 56 -4.48 1.01 19.03
N TYR A 57 -4.63 2.35 19.00
CA TYR A 57 -5.85 2.97 18.51
C TYR A 57 -5.99 2.90 16.99
N LEU A 58 -4.88 3.00 16.24
CA LEU A 58 -4.89 2.82 14.79
C LEU A 58 -5.23 1.39 14.39
N GLU A 59 -4.70 0.38 15.10
CA GLU A 59 -5.11 -1.02 14.91
C GLU A 59 -6.60 -1.24 15.21
N GLN A 60 -7.10 -0.59 16.27
CA GLN A 60 -8.52 -0.64 16.60
C GLN A 60 -9.37 0.01 15.51
N ALA A 61 -8.95 1.16 14.98
CA ALA A 61 -9.61 1.83 13.87
C ALA A 61 -9.68 0.94 12.63
N GLY A 62 -8.58 0.29 12.25
CA GLY A 62 -8.55 -0.65 11.12
C GLY A 62 -9.52 -1.83 11.31
N LYS A 63 -9.53 -2.44 12.49
CA LYS A 63 -10.47 -3.53 12.84
C LYS A 63 -11.93 -3.09 12.82
N LEU A 64 -12.21 -1.82 13.12
CA LEU A 64 -13.54 -1.22 13.03
C LEU A 64 -13.91 -0.75 11.61
N GLY A 65 -13.00 -0.90 10.63
CA GLY A 65 -13.25 -0.59 9.23
C GLY A 65 -12.86 0.83 8.79
N HIS A 66 -11.96 1.50 9.51
CA HIS A 66 -11.47 2.80 9.07
C HIS A 66 -10.52 2.66 7.85
N PRO A 67 -10.84 3.29 6.71
CA PRO A 67 -10.25 2.97 5.40
C PRO A 67 -8.75 3.25 5.26
N ILE A 68 -8.18 4.13 6.08
CA ILE A 68 -6.76 4.49 5.98
C ILE A 68 -5.95 4.12 7.23
N ALA A 69 -6.51 3.33 8.14
CA ALA A 69 -5.83 3.01 9.39
C ALA A 69 -4.66 2.05 9.19
N TYR A 70 -4.84 1.03 8.36
CA TYR A 70 -3.80 0.04 8.10
C TYR A 70 -2.67 0.62 7.25
N SER A 71 -2.97 1.39 6.19
CA SER A 71 -1.93 2.09 5.42
C SER A 71 -1.15 3.07 6.29
N THR A 72 -1.81 3.78 7.21
CA THR A 72 -1.14 4.66 8.18
C THR A 72 -0.15 3.86 9.07
N LEU A 73 -0.54 2.68 9.56
CA LEU A 73 0.34 1.79 10.32
C LEU A 73 1.49 1.27 9.45
N GLY A 74 1.21 0.88 8.20
CA GLY A 74 2.21 0.48 7.23
C GLY A 74 3.30 1.54 7.08
N PHE A 75 2.93 2.78 6.79
CA PHE A 75 3.87 3.88 6.67
C PHE A 75 4.58 4.20 7.99
N LEU A 76 3.89 4.10 9.13
CA LEU A 76 4.51 4.32 10.44
C LEU A 76 5.64 3.33 10.72
N TYR A 77 5.47 2.05 10.41
CA TYR A 77 6.52 1.03 10.55
C TYR A 77 7.55 1.11 9.44
N MET A 78 7.18 1.53 8.23
CA MET A 78 8.11 1.69 7.11
C MET A 78 9.14 2.78 7.38
N TYR A 79 8.72 3.92 7.91
CA TYR A 79 9.60 5.07 8.15
C TYR A 79 10.11 5.15 9.59
N GLY A 80 9.38 4.56 10.55
CA GLY A 80 9.66 4.74 11.96
C GLY A 80 9.46 6.20 12.42
N ASN A 81 9.83 6.47 13.67
CA ASN A 81 9.93 7.82 14.22
C ASN A 81 10.92 7.82 15.40
N SER A 82 11.01 8.95 16.15
CA SER A 82 11.91 9.05 17.31
C SER A 82 11.68 8.00 18.41
N ASN A 83 10.50 7.38 18.45
CA ASN A 83 10.09 6.42 19.49
C ASN A 83 9.70 5.04 18.92
N LEU A 84 9.87 4.83 17.62
CA LEU A 84 9.56 3.59 16.91
C LEU A 84 10.65 3.33 15.86
N GLU A 85 11.33 2.22 16.00
CA GLU A 85 12.26 1.74 14.98
C GLU A 85 11.49 1.26 13.75
N GLN A 86 12.14 1.35 12.60
CA GLN A 86 11.59 0.80 11.37
C GLN A 86 11.45 -0.72 11.47
N ASP A 87 10.35 -1.23 10.95
CA ASP A 87 10.09 -2.66 10.86
C ASP A 87 9.41 -2.94 9.50
N PRO A 88 10.19 -3.17 8.43
CA PRO A 88 9.65 -3.41 7.11
C PRO A 88 8.73 -4.62 7.04
N TRP A 89 8.94 -5.65 7.87
CA TRP A 89 8.09 -6.83 7.93
C TRP A 89 6.69 -6.49 8.47
N LYS A 90 6.63 -5.70 9.56
CA LYS A 90 5.34 -5.23 10.06
C LYS A 90 4.65 -4.28 9.09
N ALA A 91 5.44 -3.37 8.47
CA ALA A 91 4.91 -2.48 7.45
C ALA A 91 4.22 -3.25 6.32
N THR A 92 4.90 -4.29 5.79
CA THR A 92 4.33 -5.15 4.75
C THR A 92 3.04 -5.83 5.20
N GLY A 93 3.01 -6.35 6.45
CA GLY A 93 1.80 -6.96 7.01
C GLY A 93 0.61 -5.99 6.99
N PHE A 94 0.80 -4.77 7.46
CA PHE A 94 -0.27 -3.76 7.46
C PHE A 94 -0.70 -3.31 6.06
N PHE A 95 0.22 -3.21 5.09
CA PHE A 95 -0.15 -2.94 3.70
C PHE A 95 -0.96 -4.09 3.07
N ILE A 96 -0.61 -5.34 3.39
CA ILE A 96 -1.40 -6.50 2.95
C ILE A 96 -2.79 -6.49 3.60
N ASP A 97 -2.90 -6.18 4.89
CA ASP A 97 -4.19 -6.04 5.57
C ASP A 97 -5.04 -4.93 4.90
N ASP A 98 -4.43 -3.78 4.60
CA ASP A 98 -5.10 -2.66 3.93
C ASP A 98 -5.65 -3.07 2.55
N TRP A 99 -4.84 -3.77 1.77
CA TRP A 99 -5.29 -4.33 0.51
C TRP A 99 -6.43 -5.36 0.67
N GLN A 100 -6.30 -6.30 1.63
CA GLN A 100 -7.28 -7.36 1.80
C GLN A 100 -8.64 -6.86 2.30
N PHE A 101 -8.65 -5.85 3.17
CA PHE A 101 -9.89 -5.32 3.76
C PHE A 101 -10.52 -4.21 2.92
N PHE A 102 -9.73 -3.42 2.22
CA PHE A 102 -10.20 -2.22 1.52
C PHE A 102 -9.92 -2.23 0.02
N ASP A 103 -9.33 -3.31 -0.50
CA ASP A 103 -8.95 -3.48 -1.91
C ASP A 103 -8.03 -2.34 -2.43
N ASN A 104 -7.16 -1.82 -1.55
CA ASN A 104 -6.27 -0.72 -1.84
C ASN A 104 -5.06 -1.21 -2.62
N GLU A 105 -5.04 -0.95 -3.93
CA GLU A 105 -3.96 -1.37 -4.83
C GLU A 105 -2.63 -0.67 -4.50
N ASP A 106 -2.66 0.60 -4.06
CA ASP A 106 -1.45 1.33 -3.68
C ASP A 106 -0.73 0.62 -2.52
N SER A 107 -1.49 0.10 -1.55
CA SER A 107 -0.93 -0.69 -0.45
C SER A 107 -0.33 -2.01 -0.92
N LEU A 108 -0.91 -2.64 -1.95
CA LEU A 108 -0.33 -3.84 -2.54
C LEU A 108 1.01 -3.53 -3.23
N TRP A 109 1.13 -2.39 -3.91
CA TRP A 109 2.38 -1.89 -4.47
C TRP A 109 3.44 -1.59 -3.41
N GLU A 110 3.05 -0.96 -2.29
CA GLU A 110 3.97 -0.70 -1.17
C GLU A 110 4.50 -2.01 -0.56
N ALA A 111 3.63 -3.02 -0.38
CA ALA A 111 4.04 -4.33 0.09
C ALA A 111 5.00 -5.02 -0.90
N TYR A 112 4.72 -4.95 -2.21
CA TYR A 112 5.61 -5.46 -3.25
C TYR A 112 6.98 -4.79 -3.19
N ASN A 113 7.02 -3.47 -3.11
CA ASN A 113 8.26 -2.70 -3.07
C ASN A 113 9.10 -3.04 -1.83
N LEU A 114 8.47 -3.19 -0.66
CA LEU A 114 9.17 -3.59 0.56
C LEU A 114 9.74 -5.00 0.46
N PHE A 115 8.99 -5.97 -0.08
CA PHE A 115 9.52 -7.32 -0.28
C PHE A 115 10.66 -7.35 -1.29
N ARG A 116 10.58 -6.54 -2.36
CA ARG A 116 11.59 -6.51 -3.41
C ARG A 116 12.84 -5.73 -3.02
N TYR A 117 12.69 -4.60 -2.34
CA TYR A 117 13.78 -3.65 -2.11
C TYR A 117 14.19 -3.51 -0.63
N GLY A 118 13.40 -4.03 0.31
CA GLY A 118 13.76 -4.10 1.73
C GLY A 118 13.82 -2.77 2.48
N GLY A 119 13.14 -1.76 2.02
CA GLY A 119 13.15 -0.44 2.67
C GLY A 119 14.56 0.18 2.67
N LYS A 120 15.06 0.66 3.82
CA LYS A 120 16.37 1.33 3.90
C LYS A 120 17.58 0.43 3.66
N SER A 121 17.47 -0.88 3.92
CA SER A 121 18.58 -1.81 3.73
C SER A 121 18.94 -2.02 2.26
N ASN A 122 17.99 -1.71 1.38
CA ASN A 122 18.07 -1.96 -0.06
C ASN A 122 18.36 -3.44 -0.40
N GLU A 123 18.07 -4.35 0.54
CA GLU A 123 18.16 -5.80 0.36
C GLU A 123 16.74 -6.37 0.36
N PRO A 124 16.39 -7.25 -0.59
CA PRO A 124 15.07 -7.86 -0.66
C PRO A 124 14.71 -8.57 0.65
N LEU A 125 13.54 -8.28 1.20
CA LEU A 125 13.02 -9.03 2.34
C LEU A 125 12.64 -10.46 1.93
N CYS A 126 11.91 -10.60 0.82
CA CYS A 126 11.51 -11.89 0.28
C CYS A 126 11.08 -11.75 -1.20
N ILE A 127 11.96 -12.16 -2.10
CA ILE A 127 11.69 -12.04 -3.54
C ILE A 127 10.48 -12.90 -3.98
N TYR A 128 10.28 -14.08 -3.37
CA TYR A 128 9.13 -14.92 -3.72
C TYR A 128 7.80 -14.29 -3.33
N SER A 129 7.76 -13.59 -2.18
CA SER A 129 6.57 -12.83 -1.79
C SER A 129 6.34 -11.64 -2.73
N ALA A 130 7.40 -10.94 -3.12
CA ALA A 130 7.30 -9.86 -4.11
C ALA A 130 6.70 -10.38 -5.44
N LEU A 131 7.19 -11.51 -5.95
CA LEU A 131 6.68 -12.12 -7.19
C LEU A 131 5.20 -12.53 -7.06
N SER A 132 4.78 -13.04 -5.91
CA SER A 132 3.38 -13.39 -5.66
C SER A 132 2.46 -12.16 -5.71
N LEU A 133 2.91 -11.03 -5.13
CA LEU A 133 2.16 -9.77 -5.17
C LEU A 133 2.16 -9.17 -6.59
N LEU A 134 3.29 -9.23 -7.30
CA LEU A 134 3.37 -8.79 -8.70
C LEU A 134 2.40 -9.57 -9.60
N TYR A 135 2.32 -10.88 -9.40
CA TYR A 135 1.35 -11.72 -10.11
C TYR A 135 -0.09 -11.31 -9.82
N GLU A 136 -0.43 -11.00 -8.56
CA GLU A 136 -1.77 -10.52 -8.20
C GLU A 136 -2.07 -9.15 -8.83
N LEU A 137 -1.11 -8.23 -8.85
CA LEU A 137 -1.21 -6.94 -9.53
C LEU A 137 -1.40 -7.12 -11.06
N SER A 138 -0.67 -8.05 -11.67
CA SER A 138 -0.80 -8.36 -13.12
C SER A 138 -2.18 -8.93 -13.45
N LYS A 139 -2.74 -9.80 -12.59
CA LYS A 139 -4.12 -10.30 -12.74
C LYS A 139 -5.16 -9.19 -12.68
N ARG A 140 -4.89 -8.13 -11.93
CA ARG A 140 -5.73 -6.93 -11.84
C ARG A 140 -5.56 -5.99 -13.02
N LYS A 141 -4.68 -6.36 -13.97
CA LYS A 141 -4.38 -5.55 -15.15
C LYS A 141 -3.73 -4.21 -14.81
N SER A 142 -2.92 -4.18 -13.75
CA SER A 142 -2.07 -3.04 -13.46
C SER A 142 -1.00 -2.93 -14.57
N PRO A 143 -0.94 -1.82 -15.32
CA PRO A 143 -0.04 -1.69 -16.48
C PRO A 143 1.42 -1.89 -16.12
N ASP A 144 1.87 -1.29 -15.01
CA ASP A 144 3.24 -1.40 -14.52
C ASP A 144 3.58 -2.84 -14.09
N ALA A 145 2.63 -3.56 -13.50
CA ALA A 145 2.84 -4.94 -13.10
C ALA A 145 2.96 -5.88 -14.31
N LEU A 146 2.17 -5.66 -15.34
CA LEU A 146 2.28 -6.38 -16.61
C LEU A 146 3.63 -6.12 -17.25
N TYR A 147 4.07 -4.85 -17.32
CA TYR A 147 5.39 -4.50 -17.83
C TYR A 147 6.52 -5.20 -17.05
N LEU A 148 6.51 -5.12 -15.72
CA LEU A 148 7.51 -5.79 -14.87
C LEU A 148 7.48 -7.31 -15.02
N THR A 149 6.32 -7.91 -15.21
CA THR A 149 6.19 -9.35 -15.49
C THR A 149 6.82 -9.69 -16.85
N GLY A 150 6.60 -8.87 -17.86
CA GLY A 150 7.27 -8.99 -19.16
C GLY A 150 8.80 -8.92 -19.02
N GLU A 151 9.33 -8.03 -18.21
CA GLU A 151 10.78 -7.94 -17.93
C GLU A 151 11.34 -9.23 -17.31
N ILE A 152 10.59 -9.90 -16.44
CA ILE A 152 11.02 -11.15 -15.81
C ILE A 152 11.27 -12.20 -16.88
N TYR A 153 10.33 -12.44 -17.78
CA TYR A 153 10.47 -13.39 -18.88
C TYR A 153 11.45 -12.95 -19.96
N HIS A 154 11.56 -11.65 -20.20
CA HIS A 154 12.51 -11.10 -21.18
C HIS A 154 13.96 -11.34 -20.77
N LYS A 155 14.26 -11.17 -19.47
CA LYS A 155 15.62 -11.23 -18.92
C LYS A 155 15.95 -12.55 -18.22
N GLY A 156 14.99 -13.45 -18.06
CA GLY A 156 15.15 -14.69 -17.29
C GLY A 156 15.47 -14.44 -15.82
N LEU A 157 14.70 -13.52 -15.18
CA LEU A 157 14.96 -13.14 -13.80
C LEU A 157 14.34 -14.14 -12.81
N TYR A 158 14.91 -14.21 -11.63
CA TYR A 158 14.39 -14.97 -10.47
C TYR A 158 14.23 -16.48 -10.69
N GLY A 159 14.95 -17.06 -11.66
CA GLY A 159 14.92 -18.49 -11.98
C GLY A 159 13.93 -18.85 -13.07
N GLU A 160 13.25 -17.90 -13.66
CA GLU A 160 12.47 -18.10 -14.88
C GLU A 160 13.39 -18.23 -16.09
N ASP A 161 13.01 -19.05 -17.06
CA ASP A 161 13.67 -19.12 -18.36
C ASP A 161 13.32 -17.88 -19.19
N ILE A 162 14.23 -17.50 -20.09
CA ILE A 162 13.95 -16.44 -21.07
C ILE A 162 12.87 -16.95 -22.02
N ASP A 163 11.73 -16.28 -22.04
CA ASP A 163 10.63 -16.51 -22.96
C ASP A 163 10.15 -15.19 -23.57
N LEU A 164 10.68 -14.91 -24.76
CA LEU A 164 10.37 -13.65 -25.46
C LEU A 164 8.90 -13.61 -25.92
N GLU A 165 8.29 -14.76 -26.23
CA GLU A 165 6.89 -14.79 -26.64
C GLU A 165 5.98 -14.35 -25.50
N VAL A 166 6.17 -14.94 -24.33
CA VAL A 166 5.45 -14.56 -23.12
C VAL A 166 5.76 -13.12 -22.74
N ALA A 167 7.03 -12.70 -22.77
CA ALA A 167 7.42 -11.33 -22.45
C ALA A 167 6.70 -10.28 -23.31
N TYR A 168 6.71 -10.48 -24.63
CA TYR A 168 6.07 -9.55 -25.55
C TYR A 168 4.55 -9.53 -25.44
N SER A 169 3.92 -10.65 -25.04
CA SER A 169 2.48 -10.66 -24.75
C SER A 169 2.14 -9.77 -23.56
N PHE A 170 2.96 -9.79 -22.51
CA PHE A 170 2.80 -8.91 -21.34
C PHE A 170 3.07 -7.44 -21.68
N TYR A 171 4.11 -7.14 -22.48
CA TYR A 171 4.37 -5.78 -22.93
C TYR A 171 3.24 -5.22 -23.79
N GLN A 172 2.67 -6.04 -24.70
CA GLN A 172 1.54 -5.61 -25.51
C GLN A 172 0.33 -5.27 -24.64
N GLU A 173 0.01 -6.12 -23.68
CA GLU A 173 -1.11 -5.88 -22.76
C GLU A 173 -0.87 -4.63 -21.89
N ALA A 174 0.37 -4.42 -21.41
CA ALA A 174 0.74 -3.23 -20.66
C ALA A 174 0.59 -1.95 -21.50
N ALA A 175 1.09 -1.98 -22.74
CA ALA A 175 0.99 -0.86 -23.67
C ALA A 175 -0.46 -0.52 -24.05
N ASP A 176 -1.30 -1.54 -24.27
CA ASP A 176 -2.74 -1.37 -24.53
C ASP A 176 -3.47 -0.69 -23.37
N LEU A 177 -2.91 -0.77 -22.15
CA LEU A 177 -3.39 -0.11 -20.94
C LEU A 177 -2.68 1.21 -20.62
N GLY A 178 -1.77 1.66 -21.51
CA GLY A 178 -1.13 2.97 -21.43
C GLY A 178 0.21 3.00 -20.69
N CYS A 179 0.92 1.86 -20.57
CA CYS A 179 2.28 1.83 -20.03
C CYS A 179 3.27 2.33 -21.10
N GLU A 180 3.84 3.51 -20.89
CA GLU A 180 4.77 4.14 -21.83
C GLU A 180 6.05 3.32 -22.01
N GLU A 181 6.59 2.73 -20.93
CA GLU A 181 7.78 1.89 -20.97
C GLU A 181 7.58 0.62 -21.84
N ALA A 182 6.38 0.04 -21.78
CA ALA A 182 6.04 -1.10 -22.62
C ALA A 182 5.93 -0.72 -24.09
N GLU A 183 5.34 0.44 -24.40
CA GLU A 183 5.31 0.98 -25.77
C GLU A 183 6.72 1.21 -26.31
N GLU A 184 7.63 1.76 -25.50
CA GLU A 184 9.03 1.96 -25.90
C GLU A 184 9.71 0.63 -26.26
N VAL A 185 9.54 -0.42 -25.43
CA VAL A 185 10.12 -1.74 -25.69
C VAL A 185 9.60 -2.34 -27.00
N LEU A 186 8.30 -2.23 -27.26
CA LEU A 186 7.67 -2.73 -28.49
C LEU A 186 8.15 -1.97 -29.73
N ASN A 187 8.35 -0.66 -29.63
CA ASN A 187 8.83 0.18 -30.73
C ASN A 187 10.30 -0.06 -31.05
N LEU A 188 11.14 -0.39 -30.08
CA LEU A 188 12.56 -0.69 -30.28
C LEU A 188 12.80 -2.04 -30.97
N ASN A 189 11.86 -2.99 -30.84
CA ASN A 189 11.96 -4.35 -31.36
C ASN A 189 10.74 -4.75 -32.22
N PRO A 190 10.42 -4.02 -33.31
CA PRO A 190 9.21 -4.28 -34.10
C PRO A 190 9.19 -5.66 -34.81
N SER A 191 10.36 -6.31 -34.97
CA SER A 191 10.47 -7.62 -35.62
C SER A 191 9.96 -8.78 -34.74
N ASP A 192 9.97 -8.63 -33.43
CA ASP A 192 9.55 -9.67 -32.49
C ASP A 192 8.06 -9.54 -32.12
N SER A 193 7.50 -8.33 -32.14
CA SER A 193 6.07 -8.07 -31.92
C SER A 193 5.16 -8.58 -33.06
N ILE A 194 5.67 -8.73 -34.30
CA ILE A 194 4.87 -9.13 -35.48
C ILE A 194 4.65 -10.66 -35.58
N ARG A 195 5.39 -11.49 -34.84
CA ARG A 195 5.28 -12.96 -34.94
C ARG A 195 4.04 -13.53 -34.26
N HIS A 196 3.33 -12.76 -33.42
CA HIS A 196 2.22 -13.22 -32.61
C HIS A 196 0.81 -12.87 -33.14
N CYS A 197 0.71 -12.18 -34.28
CA CYS A 197 -0.57 -11.87 -34.92
C CYS A 197 -0.97 -12.85 -36.05
N LYS A 198 -0.66 -14.15 -35.92
CA LYS A 198 -1.13 -15.15 -36.88
C LYS A 198 -1.81 -16.33 -36.21
#